data_da8e906a8b3a1f95f528735cc2f988b1
#
_entry.id   da8e906a8b3a1f95f528735cc2f988b1
#
_cell.length_a   1.000
_cell.length_b   1.000
_cell.length_c   1.000
_cell.angle_alpha   90.00
_cell.angle_beta   90.00
_cell.angle_gamma   90.00
#
_symmetry.space_group_name_H-M   'P 1'
#
loop_
_entity.id
_entity.type
_entity.pdbx_description
1 polymer ?
#
loop_
_entity_poly.entity_id
_entity_poly.type
_entity_poly.pdbx_seq_one_letter_code
_entity_poly.pdbx_strand_id
1 'polypeptide(L)'
;MQDIKKTVRDYILQNFLMGDMGVQLKDDQSFLDHHILDSTGFIELVTFLETTWKFQIKDEEMIPENLDSLDNIERFVRSKT
;
A
#
# COMPACT_ATOMS: atom_id res chain seq x y z
N MET A 1 -12.93 9.86 10.08
CA MET A 1 -12.02 8.72 10.01
C MET A 1 -11.30 8.72 8.68
N GLN A 2 -10.00 8.50 8.67
CA GLN A 2 -9.22 8.55 7.44
C GLN A 2 -9.52 7.31 6.59
N ASP A 3 -9.73 7.52 5.30
CA ASP A 3 -9.94 6.40 4.38
C ASP A 3 -8.57 5.80 4.02
N ILE A 4 -8.30 4.62 4.55
CA ILE A 4 -7.02 3.96 4.37
C ILE A 4 -6.76 3.66 2.89
N LYS A 5 -7.75 3.11 2.19
CA LYS A 5 -7.60 2.77 0.78
C LYS A 5 -7.32 4.01 -0.07
N LYS A 6 -8.05 5.08 0.16
CA LYS A 6 -7.87 6.31 -0.60
C LYS A 6 -6.51 6.92 -0.34
N THR A 7 -6.09 6.97 0.92
CA THR A 7 -4.81 7.55 1.29
C THR A 7 -3.66 6.77 0.64
N VAL A 8 -3.71 5.45 0.69
CA VAL A 8 -2.68 4.61 0.09
C VAL A 8 -2.72 4.71 -1.43
N ARG A 9 -3.91 4.70 -2.02
CA ARG A 9 -4.06 4.83 -3.47
C ARG A 9 -3.43 6.13 -3.97
N ASP A 10 -3.74 7.24 -3.31
CA ASP A 10 -3.19 8.53 -3.68
C ASP A 10 -1.67 8.55 -3.57
N TYR A 11 -1.13 7.94 -2.52
CA TYR A 11 0.30 7.84 -2.34
C TYR A 11 0.95 7.06 -3.49
N ILE A 12 0.39 5.92 -3.85
CA ILE A 12 0.93 5.09 -4.92
C ILE A 12 0.84 5.81 -6.27
N LEU A 13 -0.30 6.44 -6.55
CA LEU A 13 -0.48 7.16 -7.81
C LEU A 13 0.52 8.31 -7.95
N GLN A 14 0.79 9.02 -6.87
CA GLN A 14 1.69 10.17 -6.91
C GLN A 14 3.16 9.77 -6.96
N ASN A 15 3.53 8.68 -6.30
CA ASN A 15 4.94 8.33 -6.13
C ASN A 15 5.45 7.23 -7.07
N PHE A 16 4.57 6.35 -7.52
CA PHE A 16 4.96 5.20 -8.34
C PHE A 16 4.38 5.24 -9.74
N LEU A 17 3.21 5.80 -9.90
CA LEU A 17 2.55 5.89 -11.20
C LEU A 17 2.63 7.29 -11.79
N MET A 18 3.20 8.23 -11.05
CA MET A 18 3.52 9.60 -11.49
C MET A 18 2.34 10.32 -12.15
N GLY A 19 1.15 10.07 -11.62
CA GLY A 19 -0.05 10.72 -12.15
C GLY A 19 -0.55 10.15 -13.46
N ASP A 20 -0.14 8.93 -13.81
CA ASP A 20 -0.61 8.27 -15.02
C ASP A 20 -2.11 8.02 -14.93
N MET A 21 -2.88 8.79 -15.66
CA MET A 21 -4.34 8.73 -15.62
C MET A 21 -4.89 7.49 -16.30
N GLY A 22 -4.08 6.78 -17.08
CA GLY A 22 -4.48 5.55 -17.74
C GLY A 22 -4.45 4.32 -16.86
N VAL A 23 -3.86 4.43 -15.67
CA VAL A 23 -3.73 3.30 -14.77
C VAL A 23 -4.86 3.33 -13.75
N GLN A 24 -5.61 2.23 -13.67
CA GLN A 24 -6.64 2.05 -12.65
C GLN A 24 -6.08 1.18 -11.53
N LEU A 25 -6.15 1.70 -10.33
CA LEU A 25 -5.72 0.97 -9.14
C LEU A 25 -6.95 0.49 -8.38
N LYS A 26 -7.34 -0.74 -8.65
CA LYS A 26 -8.51 -1.34 -8.02
C LYS A 26 -8.18 -1.80 -6.60
N ASP A 27 -9.20 -1.90 -5.76
CA ASP A 27 -9.01 -2.26 -4.35
C ASP A 27 -8.43 -3.67 -4.17
N ASP A 28 -8.80 -4.60 -5.03
CA ASP A 28 -8.34 -5.99 -4.95
C ASP A 28 -7.19 -6.33 -5.89
N GLN A 29 -6.66 -5.32 -6.59
CA GLN A 29 -5.60 -5.51 -7.59
C GLN A 29 -4.27 -5.78 -6.90
N SER A 30 -3.58 -6.86 -7.32
CA SER A 30 -2.28 -7.19 -6.79
C SER A 30 -1.22 -6.24 -7.35
N PHE A 31 -0.46 -5.61 -6.47
CA PHE A 31 0.62 -4.71 -6.88
C PHE A 31 1.75 -5.47 -7.58
N LEU A 32 2.06 -6.66 -7.10
CA LEU A 32 3.13 -7.49 -7.68
C LEU A 32 2.73 -8.04 -9.05
N ASP A 33 1.49 -8.52 -9.19
CA ASP A 33 1.00 -9.09 -10.44
C ASP A 33 0.99 -8.06 -11.56
N HIS A 34 0.75 -6.81 -11.22
CA HIS A 34 0.67 -5.73 -12.20
C HIS A 34 1.94 -4.88 -12.25
N HIS A 35 2.99 -5.31 -11.56
CA HIS A 35 4.29 -4.62 -11.51
C HIS A 35 4.17 -3.15 -11.10
N ILE A 36 3.20 -2.85 -10.24
CA ILE A 36 3.02 -1.49 -9.71
C ILE A 36 4.12 -1.15 -8.72
N LEU A 37 4.46 -2.11 -7.86
CA LEU A 37 5.51 -1.95 -6.86
C LEU A 37 6.56 -3.05 -7.03
N ASP A 38 7.83 -2.66 -6.90
CA ASP A 38 8.95 -3.61 -6.77
C ASP A 38 9.35 -3.72 -5.29
N SER A 39 10.45 -4.43 -5.01
CA SER A 39 10.90 -4.61 -3.62
C SER A 39 11.19 -3.28 -2.93
N THR A 40 11.81 -2.34 -3.64
CA THR A 40 12.10 -1.02 -3.09
C THR A 40 10.80 -0.26 -2.83
N GLY A 41 9.85 -0.35 -3.77
CA GLY A 41 8.55 0.30 -3.61
C GLY A 41 7.78 -0.24 -2.40
N PHE A 42 7.87 -1.53 -2.14
CA PHE A 42 7.25 -2.12 -0.95
C PHE A 42 7.85 -1.56 0.34
N ILE A 43 9.17 -1.39 0.38
CA ILE A 43 9.83 -0.81 1.56
C ILE A 43 9.37 0.63 1.77
N GLU A 44 9.28 1.40 0.71
CA GLU A 44 8.80 2.78 0.78
C GLU A 44 7.34 2.83 1.25
N LEU A 45 6.50 1.92 0.74
CA LEU A 45 5.10 1.83 1.15
C LEU A 45 5.00 1.51 2.64
N VAL A 46 5.80 0.56 3.13
CA VAL A 46 5.83 0.20 4.55
C VAL A 46 6.18 1.41 5.39
N THR A 47 7.21 2.16 5.01
CA THR A 47 7.61 3.37 5.72
C THR A 47 6.49 4.40 5.74
N PHE A 48 5.79 4.56 4.62
CA PHE A 48 4.65 5.46 4.53
C PHE A 48 3.55 5.05 5.50
N LEU A 49 3.21 3.77 5.54
CA LEU A 49 2.16 3.27 6.44
C LEU A 49 2.53 3.48 7.90
N GLU A 50 3.76 3.16 8.27
CA GLU A 50 4.24 3.34 9.64
C GLU A 50 4.19 4.80 10.07
N THR A 51 4.59 5.70 9.19
CA THR A 51 4.61 7.13 9.48
C THR A 51 3.20 7.71 9.55
N THR A 52 2.35 7.30 8.62
CA THR A 52 1.00 7.88 8.49
C THR A 52 0.08 7.46 9.65
N TRP A 53 0.13 6.19 10.03
CA TRP A 53 -0.74 5.66 11.09
C TRP A 53 -0.01 5.37 12.39
N LYS A 54 1.28 5.70 12.46
CA LYS A 54 2.11 5.67 13.68
C LYS A 54 2.09 4.30 14.35
N PHE A 55 2.46 3.27 13.61
CA PHE A 55 2.61 1.92 14.13
C PHE A 55 3.85 1.29 13.51
N GLN A 56 4.21 0.10 13.96
CA GLN A 56 5.39 -0.61 13.45
C GLN A 56 4.98 -1.86 12.70
N ILE A 57 5.64 -2.10 11.57
CA ILE A 57 5.46 -3.31 10.77
C ILE A 57 6.74 -4.14 10.92
N LYS A 58 6.58 -5.37 11.38
CA LYS A 58 7.71 -6.28 11.54
C LYS A 58 8.11 -6.88 10.20
N ASP A 59 9.37 -7.30 10.08
CA ASP A 59 9.85 -7.91 8.83
C ASP A 59 9.00 -9.11 8.43
N GLU A 60 8.58 -9.92 9.38
CA GLU A 60 7.74 -11.09 9.12
C GLU A 60 6.33 -10.74 8.65
N GLU A 61 5.92 -9.49 8.85
CA GLU A 61 4.61 -9.00 8.41
C GLU A 61 4.66 -8.38 7.02
N MET A 62 5.85 -8.19 6.48
CA MET A 62 6.06 -7.60 5.15
C MET A 62 5.91 -8.67 4.06
N ILE A 63 4.72 -9.25 3.97
CA ILE A 63 4.42 -10.32 3.02
C ILE A 63 3.28 -9.88 2.12
N PRO A 64 3.20 -10.43 0.88
CA PRO A 64 2.15 -10.04 -0.06
C PRO A 64 0.74 -10.19 0.50
N GLU A 65 0.50 -11.21 1.31
CA GLU A 65 -0.83 -11.43 1.90
C GLU A 65 -1.32 -10.23 2.70
N ASN A 66 -0.40 -9.45 3.26
CA ASN A 66 -0.74 -8.28 4.07
C ASN A 66 -0.73 -6.98 3.26
N LEU A 67 0.08 -6.87 2.22
CA LEU A 67 0.40 -5.58 1.62
C LEU A 67 0.23 -5.53 0.10
N ASP A 68 -0.21 -6.60 -0.54
CA ASP A 68 -0.20 -6.69 -2.00
C ASP A 68 -1.40 -6.04 -2.68
N SER A 69 -2.36 -5.51 -1.93
CA SER A 69 -3.50 -4.81 -2.50
C SER A 69 -4.03 -3.79 -1.51
N LEU A 70 -4.87 -2.88 -1.99
CA LEU A 70 -5.49 -1.89 -1.10
C LEU A 70 -6.36 -2.57 -0.04
N ASP A 71 -7.09 -3.62 -0.43
CA ASP A 71 -7.91 -4.37 0.52
C ASP A 71 -7.06 -5.00 1.62
N ASN A 72 -5.94 -5.61 1.23
CA ASN A 72 -5.06 -6.25 2.19
C ASN A 72 -4.43 -5.23 3.13
N ILE A 73 -3.99 -4.09 2.57
CA ILE A 73 -3.39 -3.02 3.36
C ILE A 73 -4.40 -2.46 4.36
N GLU A 74 -5.63 -2.21 3.94
CA GLU A 74 -6.64 -1.70 4.83
C GLU A 74 -6.89 -2.67 5.99
N ARG A 75 -7.03 -3.95 5.69
CA ARG A 75 -7.25 -4.96 6.71
C ARG A 75 -6.08 -5.01 7.69
N PHE A 76 -4.87 -4.95 7.15
CA PHE A 76 -3.66 -5.00 7.97
C PHE A 76 -3.54 -3.78 8.88
N VAL A 77 -3.72 -2.58 8.32
CA VAL A 77 -3.64 -1.34 9.11
C VAL A 77 -4.70 -1.33 10.21
N ARG A 78 -5.93 -1.73 9.88
CA ARG A 78 -7.01 -1.78 10.87
C ARG A 78 -6.70 -2.75 12.00
N SER A 79 -6.01 -3.85 11.71
CA SER A 79 -5.65 -4.81 12.75
C SER A 79 -4.55 -4.29 13.66
N LYS A 80 -3.78 -3.31 13.24
CA LYS A 80 -2.68 -2.73 14.00
C LYS A 80 -3.08 -1.44 14.72
N THR A 81 -4.11 -0.81 14.30
CA THR A 81 -4.60 0.45 14.88
C THR A 81 -6.01 0.26 15.44
#